data_50e0fe2251c2391eeab0f818e5887a67
#
_entry.id   50e0fe2251c2391eeab0f818e5887a67
#
_cell.length_a   1.000
_cell.length_b   1.000
_cell.length_c   1.000
_cell.angle_alpha   90.00
_cell.angle_beta   90.00
_cell.angle_gamma   90.00
#
_symmetry.space_group_name_H-M   'P 1'
#
loop_
_entity.id
_entity.type
_entity.pdbx_description
1 polymer ?
#
loop_
_entity_poly.entity_id
_entity_poly.type
_entity_poly.pdbx_seq_one_letter_code
_entity_poly.pdbx_strand_id
1 'polypeptide(L)'
;MDFDPSAPTQPTPAIRRPDPPAWQPLAPTQPHAVVRPRRRRWGCALLAGVVLGLAAGLYLLAPFRTNVLLLGIDRAPEGTALGRSDTIILMTFVPLEPYVGMLSVPRDLWVTIPGWSENRINAAHFFAESAGPGSGPAAAMETVRLNFGVDVDHTIRIRFDGFRRFVDALGGVEVTLSEPMAGYEAGRHVVNGEQALAFVRNRQGTDDFFRLARGQLFLKAVLAQALRPTTWPRLPGAALALFLAVDSDLPPWEWPRLGLALLRAGPEGIDARTITREMVHPFTTSGGAAVLAPDWTRINPVLMEMFGQ
;
A
#
# COMPACT_ATOMS: atom_id res chain seq x y z
N MET A 1 46.27 119.90 37.78
CA MET A 1 46.40 118.44 37.67
C MET A 1 47.57 118.20 36.76
N ASP A 2 48.69 117.93 37.35
CA ASP A 2 49.94 117.77 36.61
C ASP A 2 50.04 116.37 36.06
N PHE A 3 50.28 116.28 34.79
CA PHE A 3 50.47 115.02 34.02
C PHE A 3 51.98 114.67 34.10
N ASP A 4 52.29 113.63 34.83
CA ASP A 4 53.65 113.09 34.92
C ASP A 4 53.96 112.18 33.69
N PRO A 5 54.85 112.63 32.81
CA PRO A 5 55.12 111.87 31.56
C PRO A 5 56.12 110.74 31.80
N SER A 6 56.53 110.44 32.98
CA SER A 6 57.56 109.43 33.27
C SER A 6 57.03 108.08 33.80
N ALA A 7 55.69 107.88 33.88
CA ALA A 7 55.20 106.62 34.34
C ALA A 7 55.42 105.47 33.24
N PRO A 8 56.04 104.38 33.62
CA PRO A 8 56.30 103.32 32.67
C PRO A 8 54.99 102.63 32.24
N THR A 9 54.75 102.66 30.91
CA THR A 9 53.63 101.91 30.32
C THR A 9 53.84 100.42 30.54
N GLN A 10 52.89 99.88 31.26
CA GLN A 10 52.87 98.42 31.44
C GLN A 10 52.59 97.72 30.12
N PRO A 11 53.35 96.62 29.74
CA PRO A 11 53.14 95.90 28.50
C PRO A 11 51.81 95.25 28.53
N THR A 12 50.97 95.44 27.53
CA THR A 12 49.70 94.79 27.29
C THR A 12 49.95 93.29 27.19
N PRO A 13 49.21 92.50 27.98
CA PRO A 13 49.35 91.05 27.95
C PRO A 13 49.02 90.54 26.57
N ALA A 14 49.94 89.75 25.99
CA ALA A 14 49.77 89.14 24.66
C ALA A 14 48.52 88.21 24.72
N ILE A 15 47.52 88.48 23.87
CA ILE A 15 46.37 87.62 23.68
C ILE A 15 46.89 86.35 23.01
N ARG A 16 46.99 85.32 23.79
CA ARG A 16 47.32 83.98 23.23
C ARG A 16 46.17 83.52 22.40
N ARG A 17 46.34 83.41 21.08
CA ARG A 17 45.36 82.78 20.20
C ARG A 17 45.26 81.33 20.62
N PRO A 18 44.02 80.76 20.80
CA PRO A 18 43.89 79.35 21.04
C PRO A 18 44.46 78.59 19.88
N ASP A 19 45.17 77.50 20.15
CA ASP A 19 45.73 76.63 19.16
C ASP A 19 44.58 76.06 18.27
N PRO A 20 44.75 75.98 17.00
CA PRO A 20 43.72 75.37 16.12
C PRO A 20 43.44 73.94 16.57
N PRO A 21 42.19 73.52 16.63
CA PRO A 21 41.84 72.16 17.05
C PRO A 21 42.64 71.15 16.24
N ALA A 22 43.31 70.23 16.95
CA ALA A 22 44.08 69.17 16.30
C ALA A 22 43.16 68.42 15.33
N TRP A 23 43.58 68.41 14.07
CA TRP A 23 42.84 67.72 13.02
C TRP A 23 42.86 66.22 13.32
N GLN A 24 41.69 65.65 13.69
CA GLN A 24 41.51 64.23 13.87
C GLN A 24 41.08 63.66 12.52
N PRO A 25 41.79 62.69 11.93
CA PRO A 25 41.33 62.01 10.73
C PRO A 25 39.97 61.36 11.04
N LEU A 26 38.98 61.64 10.21
CA LEU A 26 37.70 60.94 10.26
C LEU A 26 37.95 59.44 10.23
N ALA A 27 37.42 58.72 11.21
CA ALA A 27 37.52 57.28 11.22
C ALA A 27 36.99 56.73 9.88
N PRO A 28 37.69 55.75 9.26
CA PRO A 28 37.28 55.21 8.01
C PRO A 28 35.81 54.71 8.15
N THR A 29 34.94 55.26 7.29
CA THR A 29 33.54 54.81 7.21
C THR A 29 33.55 53.32 6.87
N GLN A 30 33.14 52.50 7.81
CA GLN A 30 32.98 51.05 7.57
C GLN A 30 32.00 50.90 6.39
N PRO A 31 32.32 50.09 5.37
CA PRO A 31 31.41 49.85 4.29
C PRO A 31 30.15 49.19 4.87
N HIS A 32 29.03 49.88 4.76
CA HIS A 32 27.77 49.31 5.14
C HIS A 32 27.58 48.03 4.34
N ALA A 33 27.49 46.87 5.02
CA ALA A 33 27.19 45.60 4.39
C ALA A 33 25.88 45.79 3.63
N VAL A 34 25.92 45.79 2.30
CA VAL A 34 24.73 45.82 1.47
C VAL A 34 24.03 44.49 1.70
N VAL A 35 23.04 44.46 2.61
CA VAL A 35 22.16 43.32 2.78
C VAL A 35 21.38 43.15 1.47
N ARG A 36 21.95 42.33 0.58
CA ARG A 36 21.21 41.94 -0.63
C ARG A 36 19.95 41.24 -0.20
N PRO A 37 18.73 41.70 -0.57
CA PRO A 37 17.50 41.05 -0.24
C PRO A 37 17.60 39.63 -0.80
N ARG A 38 17.54 38.64 0.11
CA ARG A 38 17.52 37.21 -0.25
C ARG A 38 16.24 37.01 -1.05
N ARG A 39 16.36 37.08 -2.40
CA ARG A 39 15.22 36.86 -3.31
C ARG A 39 14.58 35.54 -2.88
N ARG A 40 13.42 35.69 -2.30
CA ARG A 40 12.64 34.59 -1.71
C ARG A 40 12.28 33.65 -2.84
N ARG A 41 13.00 32.52 -2.96
CA ARG A 41 12.82 31.49 -4.00
C ARG A 41 11.49 30.72 -3.83
N TRP A 42 10.51 31.36 -3.24
CA TRP A 42 9.22 30.74 -2.95
C TRP A 42 8.40 30.51 -4.24
N GLY A 43 8.59 31.32 -5.26
CA GLY A 43 7.94 31.09 -6.55
C GLY A 43 8.38 29.79 -7.22
N CYS A 44 9.69 29.49 -7.20
CA CYS A 44 10.19 28.21 -7.72
C CYS A 44 9.74 27.03 -6.86
N ALA A 45 9.69 27.19 -5.53
CA ALA A 45 9.20 26.14 -4.63
C ALA A 45 7.70 25.86 -4.81
N LEU A 46 6.88 26.92 -4.98
CA LEU A 46 5.46 26.78 -5.30
C LEU A 46 5.26 26.12 -6.66
N LEU A 47 5.97 26.55 -7.69
CA LEU A 47 5.88 25.95 -9.01
C LEU A 47 6.30 24.47 -8.97
N ALA A 48 7.40 24.14 -8.30
CA ALA A 48 7.83 22.75 -8.11
C ALA A 48 6.78 21.94 -7.35
N GLY A 49 6.16 22.49 -6.31
CA GLY A 49 5.08 21.84 -5.58
C GLY A 49 3.84 21.56 -6.44
N VAL A 50 3.45 22.53 -7.29
CA VAL A 50 2.34 22.36 -8.23
C VAL A 50 2.67 21.28 -9.28
N VAL A 51 3.85 21.32 -9.86
CA VAL A 51 4.27 20.32 -10.86
C VAL A 51 4.32 18.91 -10.24
N LEU A 52 4.90 18.78 -9.06
CA LEU A 52 4.92 17.50 -8.33
C LEU A 52 3.53 17.02 -7.96
N GLY A 53 2.64 17.93 -7.51
CA GLY A 53 1.25 17.61 -7.21
C GLY A 53 0.47 17.14 -8.43
N LEU A 54 0.65 17.80 -9.59
CA LEU A 54 0.05 17.38 -10.85
C LEU A 54 0.61 16.03 -11.32
N ALA A 55 1.91 15.82 -11.24
CA ALA A 55 2.54 14.55 -11.61
C ALA A 55 2.04 13.40 -10.72
N ALA A 56 1.95 13.63 -9.40
CA ALA A 56 1.40 12.65 -8.47
C ALA A 56 -0.09 12.37 -8.76
N GLY A 57 -0.88 13.40 -9.02
CA GLY A 57 -2.30 13.26 -9.39
C GLY A 57 -2.49 12.48 -10.69
N LEU A 58 -1.71 12.77 -11.72
CA LEU A 58 -1.68 12.03 -12.98
C LEU A 58 -1.29 10.57 -12.78
N TYR A 59 -0.28 10.30 -11.93
CA TYR A 59 0.14 8.94 -11.62
C TYR A 59 -0.96 8.17 -10.87
N LEU A 60 -1.55 8.76 -9.83
CA LEU A 60 -2.59 8.11 -9.01
C LEU A 60 -3.86 7.79 -9.81
N LEU A 61 -4.18 8.61 -10.82
CA LEU A 61 -5.35 8.46 -11.69
C LEU A 61 -5.02 7.85 -13.05
N ALA A 62 -3.76 7.44 -13.26
CA ALA A 62 -3.37 6.84 -14.54
C ALA A 62 -4.24 5.61 -14.87
N PRO A 63 -4.70 5.46 -16.13
CA PRO A 63 -5.63 4.39 -16.53
C PRO A 63 -4.98 3.02 -16.64
N PHE A 64 -3.74 2.88 -16.18
CA PHE A 64 -3.04 1.60 -16.21
C PHE A 64 -3.70 0.60 -15.27
N ARG A 65 -4.03 -0.54 -15.83
CA ARG A 65 -4.49 -1.71 -15.07
C ARG A 65 -3.31 -2.26 -14.28
N THR A 66 -3.56 -2.66 -13.03
CA THR A 66 -2.56 -3.37 -12.22
C THR A 66 -3.19 -4.66 -11.71
N ASN A 67 -2.59 -5.78 -12.06
CA ASN A 67 -3.03 -7.10 -11.64
C ASN A 67 -2.15 -7.61 -10.50
N VAL A 68 -2.77 -8.02 -9.42
CA VAL A 68 -2.09 -8.46 -8.19
C VAL A 68 -2.56 -9.85 -7.82
N LEU A 69 -1.62 -10.76 -7.58
CA LEU A 69 -1.91 -12.08 -7.07
C LEU A 69 -1.77 -12.12 -5.55
N LEU A 70 -2.88 -12.26 -4.85
CA LEU A 70 -2.92 -12.40 -3.40
C LEU A 70 -2.83 -13.88 -3.03
N LEU A 71 -1.83 -14.23 -2.22
CA LEU A 71 -1.56 -15.58 -1.74
C LEU A 71 -1.68 -15.64 -0.22
N GLY A 72 -2.58 -16.46 0.29
CA GLY A 72 -2.66 -16.80 1.71
C GLY A 72 -1.92 -18.10 1.98
N ILE A 73 -0.84 -18.05 2.75
CA ILE A 73 -0.01 -19.22 3.06
C ILE A 73 -0.43 -19.82 4.40
N ASP A 74 -0.80 -21.10 4.37
CA ASP A 74 -1.14 -21.89 5.57
C ASP A 74 0.04 -22.79 5.98
N ARG A 75 0.21 -22.93 7.30
CA ARG A 75 1.11 -23.94 7.94
C ARG A 75 2.57 -23.86 7.50
N ALA A 76 3.08 -22.68 7.17
CA ALA A 76 4.52 -22.52 7.03
C ALA A 76 5.22 -22.70 8.40
N PRO A 77 6.34 -23.42 8.49
CA PRO A 77 7.15 -23.43 9.70
C PRO A 77 7.56 -22.00 10.10
N GLU A 78 7.72 -21.74 11.39
CA GLU A 78 8.14 -20.42 11.87
C GLU A 78 9.40 -19.93 11.14
N GLY A 79 9.37 -18.66 10.73
CA GLY A 79 10.49 -18.04 10.01
C GLY A 79 10.61 -18.41 8.54
N THR A 80 9.74 -19.28 8.00
CA THR A 80 9.74 -19.67 6.59
C THR A 80 8.46 -19.28 5.89
N ALA A 81 8.49 -19.28 4.56
CA ALA A 81 7.30 -19.17 3.72
C ALA A 81 6.96 -20.51 3.05
N LEU A 82 7.59 -21.60 3.51
CA LEU A 82 7.41 -22.92 2.95
C LEU A 82 6.02 -23.50 3.29
N GLY A 83 5.04 -23.15 2.47
CA GLY A 83 3.67 -23.59 2.62
C GLY A 83 2.92 -23.57 1.28
N ARG A 84 1.77 -24.25 1.24
CA ARG A 84 0.88 -24.19 0.10
C ARG A 84 0.03 -22.91 0.19
N SER A 85 -0.27 -22.32 -0.97
CA SER A 85 -1.18 -21.19 -1.06
C SER A 85 -2.63 -21.70 -0.99
N ASP A 86 -3.18 -21.76 0.22
CA ASP A 86 -4.56 -22.21 0.43
C ASP A 86 -5.61 -21.15 0.07
N THR A 87 -5.19 -19.90 -0.09
CA THR A 87 -6.00 -18.81 -0.65
C THR A 87 -5.27 -18.24 -1.86
N ILE A 88 -5.96 -18.19 -3.00
CA ILE A 88 -5.44 -17.65 -4.26
C ILE A 88 -6.52 -16.72 -4.79
N ILE A 89 -6.24 -15.42 -4.83
CA ILE A 89 -7.15 -14.41 -5.37
C ILE A 89 -6.38 -13.58 -6.40
N LEU A 90 -6.86 -13.61 -7.64
CA LEU A 90 -6.37 -12.72 -8.67
C LEU A 90 -7.17 -11.43 -8.64
N MET A 91 -6.49 -10.32 -8.44
CA MET A 91 -7.10 -8.99 -8.31
C MET A 91 -6.68 -8.11 -9.48
N THR A 92 -7.59 -7.25 -9.93
CA THR A 92 -7.29 -6.22 -10.92
C THR A 92 -7.79 -4.87 -10.42
N PHE A 93 -6.99 -3.83 -10.63
CA PHE A 93 -7.26 -2.47 -10.21
C PHE A 93 -7.20 -1.54 -11.41
N VAL A 94 -8.26 -0.76 -11.63
CA VAL A 94 -8.31 0.29 -12.65
C VAL A 94 -8.65 1.60 -11.97
N PRO A 95 -7.64 2.42 -11.57
CA PRO A 95 -7.89 3.60 -10.72
C PRO A 95 -8.73 4.69 -11.38
N LEU A 96 -8.62 4.88 -12.69
CA LEU A 96 -9.39 5.91 -13.41
C LEU A 96 -10.87 5.52 -13.49
N GLU A 97 -11.14 4.30 -13.88
CA GLU A 97 -12.45 3.67 -13.78
C GLU A 97 -12.49 3.06 -12.37
N PRO A 98 -13.39 3.45 -11.45
CA PRO A 98 -13.35 2.92 -10.08
C PRO A 98 -13.77 1.45 -10.06
N TYR A 99 -12.96 0.62 -10.72
CA TYR A 99 -13.17 -0.82 -10.85
C TYR A 99 -12.09 -1.59 -10.10
N VAL A 100 -12.55 -2.50 -9.27
CA VAL A 100 -11.71 -3.50 -8.61
C VAL A 100 -12.35 -4.85 -8.82
N GLY A 101 -11.67 -5.72 -9.58
CA GLY A 101 -12.07 -7.10 -9.77
C GLY A 101 -11.31 -8.03 -8.81
N MET A 102 -11.99 -9.04 -8.26
CA MET A 102 -11.40 -10.10 -7.44
C MET A 102 -11.93 -11.45 -7.92
N LEU A 103 -11.03 -12.29 -8.45
CA LEU A 103 -11.35 -13.66 -8.86
C LEU A 103 -10.70 -14.64 -7.88
N SER A 104 -11.51 -15.35 -7.10
CA SER A 104 -11.03 -16.43 -6.24
C SER A 104 -10.84 -17.71 -7.03
N VAL A 105 -9.65 -18.30 -6.91
CA VAL A 105 -9.26 -19.52 -7.61
C VAL A 105 -9.23 -20.69 -6.62
N PRO A 106 -9.92 -21.82 -6.93
CA PRO A 106 -9.86 -23.02 -6.11
C PRO A 106 -8.43 -23.57 -6.05
N ARG A 107 -7.93 -23.82 -4.85
CA ARG A 107 -6.55 -24.30 -4.63
C ARG A 107 -6.25 -25.67 -5.25
N ASP A 108 -7.28 -26.49 -5.43
CA ASP A 108 -7.18 -27.86 -5.97
C ASP A 108 -7.37 -27.89 -7.50
N LEU A 109 -7.39 -26.71 -8.15
CA LEU A 109 -7.45 -26.63 -9.62
C LEU A 109 -6.21 -27.27 -10.22
N TRP A 110 -6.41 -28.20 -11.16
CA TRP A 110 -5.35 -28.98 -11.80
C TRP A 110 -4.84 -28.24 -13.02
N VAL A 111 -3.60 -27.81 -12.99
CA VAL A 111 -3.00 -26.92 -13.99
C VAL A 111 -1.55 -27.30 -14.27
N THR A 112 -1.02 -26.83 -15.39
CA THR A 112 0.41 -26.94 -15.71
C THR A 112 1.22 -25.95 -14.87
N ILE A 113 2.20 -26.44 -14.12
CA ILE A 113 3.14 -25.61 -13.34
C ILE A 113 4.46 -25.51 -14.11
N PRO A 114 4.91 -24.31 -14.50
CA PRO A 114 6.17 -24.13 -15.22
C PRO A 114 7.37 -24.76 -14.49
N GLY A 115 8.18 -25.53 -15.20
CA GLY A 115 9.31 -26.27 -14.62
C GLY A 115 8.95 -27.53 -13.81
N TRP A 116 7.65 -27.82 -13.69
CA TRP A 116 7.07 -28.98 -13.01
C TRP A 116 5.98 -29.59 -13.89
N SER A 117 5.50 -30.75 -13.56
CA SER A 117 4.37 -31.36 -14.26
C SER A 117 3.04 -30.73 -13.85
N GLU A 118 1.93 -31.20 -14.44
CA GLU A 118 0.58 -30.85 -13.96
C GLU A 118 0.40 -31.19 -12.49
N ASN A 119 -0.17 -30.26 -11.73
CA ASN A 119 -0.45 -30.41 -10.31
C ASN A 119 -1.57 -29.44 -9.88
N ARG A 120 -1.96 -29.51 -8.60
CA ARG A 120 -2.82 -28.50 -8.00
C ARG A 120 -2.14 -27.13 -8.05
N ILE A 121 -2.87 -26.10 -8.42
CA ILE A 121 -2.33 -24.74 -8.54
C ILE A 121 -1.63 -24.24 -7.26
N ASN A 122 -2.13 -24.66 -6.07
CA ASN A 122 -1.52 -24.29 -4.79
C ASN A 122 -0.13 -24.91 -4.54
N ALA A 123 0.25 -25.90 -5.33
CA ALA A 123 1.57 -26.53 -5.22
C ALA A 123 2.66 -25.71 -5.91
N ALA A 124 2.32 -24.82 -6.84
CA ALA A 124 3.30 -23.99 -7.56
C ALA A 124 4.19 -23.19 -6.61
N HIS A 125 3.58 -22.48 -5.67
CA HIS A 125 4.30 -21.74 -4.63
C HIS A 125 5.18 -22.66 -3.78
N PHE A 126 4.63 -23.78 -3.31
CA PHE A 126 5.36 -24.72 -2.43
C PHE A 126 6.57 -25.34 -3.11
N PHE A 127 6.45 -25.81 -4.35
CA PHE A 127 7.55 -26.44 -5.07
C PHE A 127 8.71 -25.48 -5.30
N ALA A 128 8.43 -24.29 -5.77
CA ALA A 128 9.46 -23.30 -6.00
C ALA A 128 10.11 -22.83 -4.69
N GLU A 129 9.30 -22.52 -3.67
CA GLU A 129 9.80 -22.08 -2.37
C GLU A 129 10.68 -23.17 -1.69
N SER A 130 10.37 -24.46 -1.92
CA SER A 130 11.19 -25.57 -1.42
C SER A 130 12.52 -25.73 -2.17
N ALA A 131 12.56 -25.35 -3.44
CA ALA A 131 13.77 -25.39 -4.27
C ALA A 131 14.66 -24.17 -4.04
N GLY A 132 14.07 -23.01 -3.74
CA GLY A 132 14.81 -21.79 -3.42
C GLY A 132 13.92 -20.80 -2.65
N PRO A 133 14.30 -20.43 -1.42
CA PRO A 133 13.55 -19.48 -0.61
C PRO A 133 13.27 -18.17 -1.36
N GLY A 134 12.02 -17.70 -1.35
CA GLY A 134 11.59 -16.47 -2.03
C GLY A 134 11.16 -16.67 -3.49
N SER A 135 11.28 -17.86 -4.07
CA SER A 135 10.88 -18.12 -5.47
C SER A 135 9.39 -18.51 -5.63
N GLY A 136 8.70 -18.80 -4.53
CA GLY A 136 7.31 -19.24 -4.52
C GLY A 136 6.34 -18.27 -5.21
N PRO A 137 6.37 -16.96 -4.90
CA PRO A 137 5.49 -15.97 -5.53
C PRO A 137 5.66 -15.90 -7.05
N ALA A 138 6.91 -15.84 -7.54
CA ALA A 138 7.20 -15.79 -8.97
C ALA A 138 6.66 -17.03 -9.72
N ALA A 139 6.82 -18.21 -9.14
CA ALA A 139 6.29 -19.45 -9.72
C ALA A 139 4.75 -19.47 -9.77
N ALA A 140 4.09 -18.92 -8.72
CA ALA A 140 2.65 -18.78 -8.72
C ALA A 140 2.15 -17.80 -9.79
N MET A 141 2.83 -16.64 -9.96
CA MET A 141 2.55 -15.68 -11.04
C MET A 141 2.66 -16.31 -12.41
N GLU A 142 3.77 -16.99 -12.68
CA GLU A 142 4.02 -17.64 -13.96
C GLU A 142 3.00 -18.78 -14.25
N THR A 143 2.58 -19.49 -13.18
CA THR A 143 1.52 -20.50 -13.29
C THR A 143 0.18 -19.86 -13.67
N VAL A 144 -0.16 -18.71 -13.08
CA VAL A 144 -1.37 -17.95 -13.45
C VAL A 144 -1.24 -17.46 -14.89
N ARG A 145 -0.13 -16.84 -15.26
CA ARG A 145 0.10 -16.34 -16.62
C ARG A 145 -0.06 -17.45 -17.66
N LEU A 146 0.56 -18.61 -17.41
CA LEU A 146 0.53 -19.73 -18.36
C LEU A 146 -0.88 -20.30 -18.57
N ASN A 147 -1.66 -20.46 -17.49
CA ASN A 147 -2.94 -21.18 -17.57
C ASN A 147 -4.14 -20.24 -17.77
N PHE A 148 -4.09 -19.01 -17.22
CA PHE A 148 -5.20 -18.06 -17.29
C PHE A 148 -5.00 -16.98 -18.36
N GLY A 149 -3.78 -16.87 -18.94
CA GLY A 149 -3.46 -15.81 -19.90
C GLY A 149 -3.40 -14.42 -19.29
N VAL A 150 -3.47 -14.27 -17.95
CA VAL A 150 -3.46 -12.98 -17.27
C VAL A 150 -2.05 -12.63 -16.84
N ASP A 151 -1.53 -11.51 -17.33
CA ASP A 151 -0.28 -10.95 -16.83
C ASP A 151 -0.48 -10.40 -15.42
N VAL A 152 0.28 -10.93 -14.47
CA VAL A 152 0.29 -10.51 -13.08
C VAL A 152 1.49 -9.60 -12.86
N ASP A 153 1.25 -8.37 -12.39
CA ASP A 153 2.30 -7.38 -12.18
C ASP A 153 3.01 -7.58 -10.84
N HIS A 154 2.23 -7.91 -9.79
CA HIS A 154 2.74 -8.00 -8.42
C HIS A 154 2.11 -9.13 -7.64
N THR A 155 2.78 -9.53 -6.55
CA THR A 155 2.27 -10.48 -5.58
C THR A 155 2.13 -9.87 -4.20
N ILE A 156 1.12 -10.31 -3.47
CA ILE A 156 0.97 -10.05 -2.03
C ILE A 156 0.81 -11.39 -1.33
N ARG A 157 1.78 -11.75 -0.51
CA ARG A 157 1.74 -12.96 0.30
C ARG A 157 1.43 -12.59 1.75
N ILE A 158 0.34 -13.14 2.30
CA ILE A 158 -0.11 -12.86 3.67
C ILE A 158 0.07 -14.11 4.51
N ARG A 159 0.76 -13.95 5.66
CA ARG A 159 0.84 -14.98 6.68
C ARG A 159 -0.23 -14.76 7.74
N PHE A 160 -0.71 -15.84 8.32
CA PHE A 160 -1.83 -15.79 9.26
C PHE A 160 -1.59 -14.94 10.50
N ASP A 161 -0.36 -14.93 11.03
CA ASP A 161 -0.03 -14.09 12.18
C ASP A 161 -0.11 -12.60 11.86
N GLY A 162 0.30 -12.24 10.64
CA GLY A 162 0.17 -10.90 10.15
C GLY A 162 -1.29 -10.50 9.94
N PHE A 163 -2.09 -11.39 9.37
CA PHE A 163 -3.53 -11.18 9.20
C PHE A 163 -4.23 -10.89 10.54
N ARG A 164 -3.97 -11.70 11.58
CA ARG A 164 -4.53 -11.47 12.92
C ARG A 164 -4.17 -10.09 13.46
N ARG A 165 -2.88 -9.73 13.45
CA ARG A 165 -2.42 -8.43 13.94
C ARG A 165 -3.03 -7.26 13.17
N PHE A 166 -3.20 -7.39 11.87
CA PHE A 166 -3.84 -6.37 11.05
C PHE A 166 -5.30 -6.15 11.46
N VAL A 167 -6.09 -7.24 11.60
CA VAL A 167 -7.50 -7.16 12.04
C VAL A 167 -7.61 -6.54 13.43
N ASP A 168 -6.74 -6.94 14.37
CA ASP A 168 -6.73 -6.39 15.72
C ASP A 168 -6.34 -4.90 15.73
N ALA A 169 -5.41 -4.48 14.87
CA ALA A 169 -5.03 -3.07 14.72
C ALA A 169 -6.17 -2.20 14.18
N LEU A 170 -7.06 -2.76 13.35
CA LEU A 170 -8.32 -2.10 12.93
C LEU A 170 -9.32 -1.96 14.08
N GLY A 171 -9.13 -2.71 15.18
CA GLY A 171 -10.08 -2.80 16.29
C GLY A 171 -11.18 -3.84 16.06
N GLY A 172 -10.90 -4.83 15.24
CA GLY A 172 -11.85 -5.84 14.76
C GLY A 172 -12.53 -5.43 13.46
N VAL A 173 -13.21 -6.37 12.83
CA VAL A 173 -13.97 -6.17 11.59
C VAL A 173 -15.42 -6.58 11.81
N GLU A 174 -16.34 -5.70 11.45
CA GLU A 174 -17.76 -6.01 11.48
C GLU A 174 -18.16 -6.78 10.21
N VAL A 175 -18.57 -8.02 10.39
CA VAL A 175 -19.08 -8.89 9.32
C VAL A 175 -20.60 -8.96 9.44
N THR A 176 -21.32 -8.75 8.34
CA THR A 176 -22.78 -8.89 8.28
C THR A 176 -23.12 -10.16 7.49
N LEU A 177 -23.83 -11.07 8.13
CA LEU A 177 -24.22 -12.36 7.56
C LEU A 177 -25.71 -12.36 7.26
N SER A 178 -26.09 -12.72 6.02
CA SER A 178 -27.48 -12.90 5.60
C SER A 178 -28.07 -14.24 6.09
N GLU A 179 -27.21 -15.22 6.33
CA GLU A 179 -27.54 -16.57 6.78
C GLU A 179 -26.48 -17.09 7.75
N PRO A 180 -26.77 -18.10 8.57
CA PRO A 180 -25.80 -18.69 9.48
C PRO A 180 -24.56 -19.18 8.72
N MET A 181 -23.35 -18.81 9.18
CA MET A 181 -22.10 -19.10 8.48
C MET A 181 -20.93 -19.24 9.46
N ALA A 182 -20.13 -20.30 9.29
CA ALA A 182 -18.89 -20.53 10.06
C ALA A 182 -19.07 -20.53 11.59
N GLY A 183 -20.24 -20.95 12.08
CA GLY A 183 -20.58 -20.99 13.51
C GLY A 183 -21.16 -19.69 14.05
N TYR A 184 -21.42 -18.71 13.20
CA TYR A 184 -22.14 -17.47 13.55
C TYR A 184 -23.57 -17.52 12.99
N GLU A 185 -24.52 -17.01 13.74
CA GLU A 185 -25.89 -16.80 13.29
C GLU A 185 -25.99 -15.66 12.28
N ALA A 186 -27.12 -15.56 11.57
CA ALA A 186 -27.40 -14.40 10.71
C ALA A 186 -27.38 -13.10 11.54
N GLY A 187 -26.84 -12.03 11.00
CA GLY A 187 -26.75 -10.74 11.69
C GLY A 187 -25.36 -10.12 11.63
N ARG A 188 -25.13 -9.12 12.49
CA ARG A 188 -23.86 -8.40 12.57
C ARG A 188 -22.98 -8.97 13.69
N HIS A 189 -21.72 -9.23 13.36
CA HIS A 189 -20.73 -9.75 14.29
C HIS A 189 -19.44 -8.96 14.15
N VAL A 190 -18.89 -8.50 15.26
CA VAL A 190 -17.54 -7.91 15.30
C VAL A 190 -16.57 -9.01 15.66
N VAL A 191 -15.65 -9.31 14.74
CA VAL A 191 -14.65 -10.38 14.90
C VAL A 191 -13.27 -9.78 15.09
N ASN A 192 -12.52 -10.25 16.09
CA ASN A 192 -11.11 -9.94 16.30
C ASN A 192 -10.22 -10.77 15.35
N GLY A 193 -8.91 -10.59 15.42
CA GLY A 193 -7.96 -11.25 14.51
C GLY A 193 -8.03 -12.79 14.56
N GLU A 194 -8.17 -13.38 15.75
CA GLU A 194 -8.28 -14.83 15.91
C GLU A 194 -9.61 -15.35 15.36
N GLN A 195 -10.70 -14.68 15.69
CA GLN A 195 -12.04 -15.00 15.20
C GLN A 195 -12.15 -14.83 13.69
N ALA A 196 -11.56 -13.77 13.13
CA ALA A 196 -11.50 -13.52 11.70
C ALA A 196 -10.73 -14.62 10.97
N LEU A 197 -9.58 -15.05 11.51
CA LEU A 197 -8.82 -16.16 10.95
C LEU A 197 -9.62 -17.47 11.01
N ALA A 198 -10.27 -17.75 12.13
CA ALA A 198 -11.15 -18.92 12.28
C ALA A 198 -12.31 -18.86 11.27
N PHE A 199 -12.94 -17.69 11.09
CA PHE A 199 -14.04 -17.48 10.16
C PHE A 199 -13.64 -17.79 8.70
N VAL A 200 -12.53 -17.23 8.22
CA VAL A 200 -12.08 -17.44 6.81
C VAL A 200 -11.53 -18.87 6.58
N ARG A 201 -11.06 -19.55 7.64
CA ARG A 201 -10.50 -20.92 7.55
C ARG A 201 -11.49 -22.02 7.85
N ASN A 202 -12.67 -21.71 8.37
CA ASN A 202 -13.64 -22.72 8.77
C ASN A 202 -13.96 -23.68 7.62
N ARG A 203 -13.86 -24.98 7.89
CA ARG A 203 -14.15 -26.06 6.91
C ARG A 203 -15.35 -26.91 7.32
N GLN A 204 -16.00 -26.60 8.46
CA GLN A 204 -17.10 -27.42 8.98
C GLN A 204 -18.33 -27.30 8.08
N GLY A 205 -18.80 -28.43 7.59
CA GLY A 205 -20.06 -28.56 6.86
C GLY A 205 -20.10 -27.87 5.48
N THR A 206 -18.97 -27.36 4.99
CA THR A 206 -18.92 -26.58 3.75
C THR A 206 -17.75 -26.98 2.88
N ASP A 207 -17.99 -26.92 1.57
CA ASP A 207 -17.07 -27.12 0.50
C ASP A 207 -16.04 -25.95 0.38
N ASP A 208 -14.95 -26.18 -0.34
CA ASP A 208 -13.90 -25.20 -0.62
C ASP A 208 -14.44 -23.90 -1.27
N PHE A 209 -15.48 -24.01 -2.09
CA PHE A 209 -16.15 -22.87 -2.73
C PHE A 209 -16.79 -21.90 -1.73
N PHE A 210 -17.41 -22.40 -0.68
CA PHE A 210 -17.95 -21.56 0.40
C PHE A 210 -16.83 -20.85 1.18
N ARG A 211 -15.65 -21.46 1.30
CA ARG A 211 -14.48 -20.81 1.89
C ARG A 211 -14.01 -19.63 1.05
N LEU A 212 -13.99 -19.78 -0.27
CA LEU A 212 -13.63 -18.69 -1.19
C LEU A 212 -14.60 -17.51 -1.06
N ALA A 213 -15.90 -17.77 -1.04
CA ALA A 213 -16.94 -16.74 -0.86
C ALA A 213 -16.79 -16.02 0.49
N ARG A 214 -16.47 -16.74 1.58
CA ARG A 214 -16.20 -16.13 2.91
C ARG A 214 -14.98 -15.22 2.87
N GLY A 215 -13.91 -15.61 2.19
CA GLY A 215 -12.72 -14.77 2.02
C GLY A 215 -13.05 -13.44 1.35
N GLN A 216 -13.86 -13.48 0.28
CA GLN A 216 -14.31 -12.27 -0.42
C GLN A 216 -15.22 -11.39 0.46
N LEU A 217 -16.19 -12.01 1.15
CA LEU A 217 -17.07 -11.31 2.08
C LEU A 217 -16.25 -10.60 3.18
N PHE A 218 -15.23 -11.27 3.71
CA PHE A 218 -14.36 -10.70 4.72
C PHE A 218 -13.53 -9.53 4.17
N LEU A 219 -12.97 -9.63 2.97
CA LEU A 219 -12.23 -8.53 2.33
C LEU A 219 -13.12 -7.30 2.11
N LYS A 220 -14.36 -7.48 1.65
CA LYS A 220 -15.34 -6.38 1.55
C LYS A 220 -15.65 -5.77 2.91
N ALA A 221 -15.80 -6.59 3.95
CA ALA A 221 -16.03 -6.12 5.31
C ALA A 221 -14.85 -5.31 5.87
N VAL A 222 -13.61 -5.73 5.60
CA VAL A 222 -12.39 -4.98 5.94
C VAL A 222 -12.40 -3.60 5.28
N LEU A 223 -12.71 -3.52 3.98
CA LEU A 223 -12.79 -2.25 3.28
C LEU A 223 -13.91 -1.36 3.86
N ALA A 224 -15.09 -1.92 4.09
CA ALA A 224 -16.19 -1.20 4.73
C ALA A 224 -15.82 -0.68 6.11
N GLN A 225 -15.08 -1.46 6.90
CA GLN A 225 -14.56 -1.06 8.20
C GLN A 225 -13.55 0.09 8.09
N ALA A 226 -12.61 0.02 7.13
CA ALA A 226 -11.62 1.06 6.90
C ALA A 226 -12.24 2.40 6.47
N LEU A 227 -13.36 2.38 5.77
CA LEU A 227 -14.09 3.57 5.33
C LEU A 227 -14.87 4.26 6.46
N ARG A 228 -15.11 3.60 7.59
CA ARG A 228 -15.84 4.20 8.72
C ARG A 228 -15.00 5.29 9.39
N PRO A 229 -15.54 6.51 9.61
CA PRO A 229 -14.81 7.57 10.30
C PRO A 229 -14.29 7.20 11.69
N THR A 230 -15.00 6.32 12.39
CA THR A 230 -14.60 5.80 13.71
C THR A 230 -13.32 4.96 13.67
N THR A 231 -12.96 4.40 12.50
CA THR A 231 -11.75 3.61 12.30
C THR A 231 -10.54 4.47 11.91
N TRP A 232 -10.74 5.69 11.38
CA TRP A 232 -9.67 6.55 10.87
C TRP A 232 -8.49 6.76 11.83
N PRO A 233 -8.70 6.99 13.14
CA PRO A 233 -7.58 7.12 14.09
C PRO A 233 -6.70 5.86 14.18
N ARG A 234 -7.23 4.69 13.82
CA ARG A 234 -6.54 3.39 13.85
C ARG A 234 -5.85 3.05 12.52
N LEU A 235 -6.24 3.71 11.41
CA LEU A 235 -5.71 3.41 10.09
C LEU A 235 -4.18 3.47 9.99
N PRO A 236 -3.46 4.44 10.59
CA PRO A 236 -2.00 4.45 10.52
C PRO A 236 -1.38 3.21 11.16
N GLY A 237 -1.89 2.78 12.32
CA GLY A 237 -1.44 1.56 13.00
C GLY A 237 -1.80 0.29 12.21
N ALA A 238 -3.00 0.23 11.65
CA ALA A 238 -3.44 -0.87 10.81
C ALA A 238 -2.63 -0.97 9.50
N ALA A 239 -2.34 0.16 8.85
CA ALA A 239 -1.50 0.20 7.66
C ALA A 239 -0.08 -0.30 7.94
N LEU A 240 0.51 0.11 9.07
CA LEU A 240 1.81 -0.41 9.52
C LEU A 240 1.73 -1.92 9.81
N ALA A 241 0.70 -2.37 10.52
CA ALA A 241 0.49 -3.79 10.81
C ALA A 241 0.34 -4.61 9.52
N LEU A 242 -0.41 -4.09 8.52
CA LEU A 242 -0.54 -4.72 7.21
C LEU A 242 0.81 -4.77 6.49
N PHE A 243 1.54 -3.66 6.43
CA PHE A 243 2.86 -3.60 5.78
C PHE A 243 3.85 -4.61 6.38
N LEU A 244 3.83 -4.79 7.71
CA LEU A 244 4.66 -5.78 8.40
C LEU A 244 4.12 -7.22 8.29
N ALA A 245 2.86 -7.38 7.91
CA ALA A 245 2.18 -8.67 7.78
C ALA A 245 2.33 -9.31 6.41
N VAL A 246 2.54 -8.48 5.39
CA VAL A 246 2.63 -8.91 4.00
C VAL A 246 4.09 -9.02 3.56
N ASP A 247 4.33 -9.98 2.71
CA ASP A 247 5.53 -10.09 1.91
C ASP A 247 5.10 -9.84 0.45
N SER A 248 5.60 -8.76 -0.15
CA SER A 248 5.14 -8.28 -1.44
C SER A 248 6.29 -7.64 -2.23
N ASP A 249 6.27 -7.84 -3.53
CA ASP A 249 7.12 -7.14 -4.51
C ASP A 249 6.51 -5.81 -4.97
N LEU A 250 5.32 -5.44 -4.43
CA LEU A 250 4.65 -4.18 -4.73
C LEU A 250 5.47 -3.00 -4.21
N PRO A 251 5.92 -2.09 -5.10
CA PRO A 251 6.72 -0.95 -4.68
C PRO A 251 5.90 0.03 -3.82
N PRO A 252 6.54 0.75 -2.87
CA PRO A 252 5.84 1.62 -1.93
C PRO A 252 4.93 2.69 -2.56
N TRP A 253 5.25 3.17 -3.76
CA TRP A 253 4.45 4.17 -4.46
C TRP A 253 3.18 3.61 -5.13
N GLU A 254 3.08 2.29 -5.33
CA GLU A 254 1.88 1.63 -5.86
C GLU A 254 0.78 1.50 -4.79
N TRP A 255 1.14 1.35 -3.51
CA TRP A 255 0.17 1.18 -2.43
C TRP A 255 -0.88 2.31 -2.36
N PRO A 256 -0.50 3.62 -2.46
CA PRO A 256 -1.48 4.70 -2.49
C PRO A 256 -2.41 4.63 -3.70
N ARG A 257 -1.92 4.18 -4.86
CA ARG A 257 -2.70 4.05 -6.08
C ARG A 257 -3.75 2.95 -5.98
N LEU A 258 -3.34 1.76 -5.52
CA LEU A 258 -4.28 0.65 -5.28
C LEU A 258 -5.26 0.99 -4.16
N GLY A 259 -4.79 1.62 -3.09
CA GLY A 259 -5.64 2.12 -2.00
C GLY A 259 -6.69 3.11 -2.50
N LEU A 260 -6.33 4.05 -3.38
CA LEU A 260 -7.26 5.01 -3.98
C LEU A 260 -8.30 4.29 -4.86
N ALA A 261 -7.89 3.28 -5.65
CA ALA A 261 -8.82 2.48 -6.45
C ALA A 261 -9.86 1.78 -5.56
N LEU A 262 -9.42 1.14 -4.46
CA LEU A 262 -10.30 0.52 -3.48
C LEU A 262 -11.25 1.52 -2.81
N LEU A 263 -10.72 2.69 -2.40
CA LEU A 263 -11.54 3.75 -1.78
C LEU A 263 -12.60 4.29 -2.72
N ARG A 264 -12.28 4.46 -4.01
CA ARG A 264 -13.21 4.97 -5.01
C ARG A 264 -14.27 3.94 -5.42
N ALA A 265 -13.88 2.67 -5.54
CA ALA A 265 -14.80 1.58 -5.82
C ALA A 265 -15.77 1.36 -4.64
N GLY A 266 -15.26 1.49 -3.41
CA GLY A 266 -16.03 1.13 -2.22
C GLY A 266 -16.35 -0.37 -2.14
N PRO A 267 -16.97 -0.83 -1.05
CA PRO A 267 -17.28 -2.27 -0.87
C PRO A 267 -18.24 -2.82 -1.94
N GLU A 268 -19.20 -2.01 -2.38
CA GLU A 268 -20.21 -2.41 -3.37
C GLU A 268 -19.69 -2.38 -4.81
N GLY A 269 -18.67 -1.56 -5.10
CA GLY A 269 -18.04 -1.47 -6.43
C GLY A 269 -16.98 -2.54 -6.68
N ILE A 270 -16.73 -3.44 -5.72
CA ILE A 270 -15.83 -4.59 -5.92
C ILE A 270 -16.60 -5.71 -6.63
N ASP A 271 -16.18 -6.00 -7.88
CA ASP A 271 -16.64 -7.17 -8.64
C ASP A 271 -15.92 -8.43 -8.12
N ALA A 272 -16.58 -9.12 -7.19
CA ALA A 272 -16.02 -10.30 -6.54
C ALA A 272 -16.63 -11.57 -7.11
N ARG A 273 -15.83 -12.32 -7.86
CA ARG A 273 -16.23 -13.60 -8.49
C ARG A 273 -15.37 -14.75 -7.98
N THR A 274 -15.90 -15.94 -8.14
CA THR A 274 -15.22 -17.20 -7.81
C THR A 274 -15.33 -18.13 -8.99
N ILE A 275 -14.28 -18.88 -9.31
CA ILE A 275 -14.40 -20.03 -10.21
C ILE A 275 -15.31 -21.04 -9.49
N THR A 276 -16.52 -21.22 -10.03
CA THR A 276 -17.59 -22.02 -9.40
C THR A 276 -17.46 -23.50 -9.75
N ARG A 277 -18.30 -24.33 -9.11
CA ARG A 277 -18.37 -25.77 -9.40
C ARG A 277 -18.76 -26.07 -10.87
N GLU A 278 -19.54 -25.21 -11.48
CA GLU A 278 -19.97 -25.34 -12.87
C GLU A 278 -18.86 -25.11 -13.88
N MET A 279 -17.77 -24.43 -13.43
CA MET A 279 -16.60 -24.10 -14.25
C MET A 279 -15.47 -25.13 -14.12
N VAL A 280 -15.70 -26.23 -13.39
CA VAL A 280 -14.68 -27.24 -13.13
C VAL A 280 -15.29 -28.64 -13.14
N HIS A 281 -14.46 -29.64 -13.45
CA HIS A 281 -14.84 -31.06 -13.42
C HIS A 281 -13.99 -31.76 -12.37
N PRO A 282 -14.59 -32.31 -11.28
CA PRO A 282 -13.84 -33.08 -10.30
C PRO A 282 -13.38 -34.41 -10.89
N PHE A 283 -12.12 -34.78 -10.66
CA PHE A 283 -11.59 -36.07 -11.03
C PHE A 283 -10.54 -36.57 -10.03
N THR A 284 -10.17 -37.83 -10.10
CA THR A 284 -9.14 -38.43 -9.28
C THR A 284 -7.95 -38.76 -10.15
N THR A 285 -6.78 -38.26 -9.78
CA THR A 285 -5.53 -38.57 -10.48
C THR A 285 -5.13 -40.04 -10.33
N SER A 286 -4.22 -40.53 -11.14
CA SER A 286 -3.67 -41.90 -11.00
C SER A 286 -3.01 -42.13 -9.62
N GLY A 287 -2.52 -41.06 -8.95
CA GLY A 287 -1.99 -41.11 -7.60
C GLY A 287 -3.04 -41.01 -6.49
N GLY A 288 -4.35 -41.07 -6.81
CA GLY A 288 -5.47 -41.05 -5.83
C GLY A 288 -5.81 -39.65 -5.31
N ALA A 289 -5.26 -38.58 -5.85
CA ALA A 289 -5.58 -37.23 -5.41
C ALA A 289 -6.87 -36.72 -6.08
N ALA A 290 -7.86 -36.29 -5.27
CA ALA A 290 -9.05 -35.59 -5.76
C ALA A 290 -8.70 -34.16 -6.15
N VAL A 291 -9.00 -33.76 -7.39
CA VAL A 291 -8.62 -32.47 -8.01
C VAL A 291 -9.72 -31.97 -8.92
N LEU A 292 -9.57 -30.73 -9.41
CA LEU A 292 -10.56 -30.03 -10.24
C LEU A 292 -9.94 -29.71 -11.61
N ALA A 293 -10.42 -30.34 -12.68
CA ALA A 293 -10.05 -29.95 -14.04
C ALA A 293 -10.79 -28.66 -14.44
N PRO A 294 -10.10 -27.64 -14.96
CA PRO A 294 -10.74 -26.39 -15.37
C PRO A 294 -11.54 -26.58 -16.66
N ASP A 295 -12.76 -26.02 -16.72
CA ASP A 295 -13.49 -25.80 -17.95
C ASP A 295 -13.17 -24.41 -18.52
N TRP A 296 -12.17 -24.33 -19.34
CA TRP A 296 -11.72 -23.08 -19.95
C TRP A 296 -12.78 -22.38 -20.79
N THR A 297 -13.75 -23.11 -21.33
CA THR A 297 -14.85 -22.51 -22.12
C THR A 297 -15.75 -21.63 -21.26
N ARG A 298 -15.82 -21.94 -19.95
CA ARG A 298 -16.60 -21.18 -18.95
C ARG A 298 -15.75 -20.20 -18.17
N ILE A 299 -14.48 -20.48 -17.95
CA ILE A 299 -13.56 -19.62 -17.19
C ILE A 299 -13.10 -18.43 -18.04
N ASN A 300 -12.73 -18.65 -19.32
CA ASN A 300 -12.18 -17.58 -20.18
C ASN A 300 -13.10 -16.37 -20.33
N PRO A 301 -14.44 -16.50 -20.51
CA PRO A 301 -15.30 -15.32 -20.57
C PRO A 301 -15.22 -14.43 -19.31
N VAL A 302 -15.09 -15.05 -18.12
CA VAL A 302 -14.92 -14.33 -16.85
C VAL A 302 -13.58 -13.60 -16.81
N LEU A 303 -12.51 -14.25 -17.28
CA LEU A 303 -11.18 -13.64 -17.36
C LEU A 303 -11.16 -12.45 -18.33
N MET A 304 -11.77 -12.60 -19.50
CA MET A 304 -11.87 -11.52 -20.50
C MET A 304 -12.64 -10.31 -19.94
N GLU A 305 -13.76 -10.55 -19.27
CA GLU A 305 -14.59 -9.48 -18.70
C GLU A 305 -13.86 -8.76 -17.56
N MET A 306 -13.22 -9.50 -16.64
CA MET A 306 -12.60 -8.91 -15.46
C MET A 306 -11.23 -8.31 -15.75
N PHE A 307 -10.41 -8.98 -16.56
CA PHE A 307 -9.00 -8.63 -16.77
C PHE A 307 -8.72 -8.03 -18.15
N GLY A 308 -9.69 -8.08 -19.07
CA GLY A 308 -9.58 -7.44 -20.39
C GLY A 308 -8.57 -8.13 -21.31
N GLN A 309 -8.38 -9.45 -21.14
CA GLN A 309 -7.42 -10.25 -21.91
C GLN A 309 -8.11 -11.38 -22.65
#